data_613ed0e5e0c5792b381a6b28dd2c2806
#
_entry.id   613ed0e5e0c5792b381a6b28dd2c2806
#
_cell.length_a   1.000
_cell.length_b   1.000
_cell.length_c   1.000
_cell.angle_alpha   90.00
_cell.angle_beta   90.00
_cell.angle_gamma   90.00
#
_symmetry.space_group_name_H-M   'P 1'
#
loop_
_entity.id
_entity.type
_entity.pdbx_description
1 polymer ?
#
loop_
_entity_poly.entity_id
_entity_poly.type
_entity_poly.pdbx_seq_one_letter_code
_entity_poly.pdbx_strand_id
1 'polypeptide(L)'
;KNDYTTKKNMAYGNYLLAKYERKKENYEEEFNYLIKGHLHYFELEKEKFMRQIKHWFDVLPNINKLINLNKSNGNINSNNHQIKPIFIIGVPRCGSTLIEKVTASGVNHIPIGEETGILDKFIIQKIQKKQLLNLNKENFKMELFNAYKHKGLIEEKSDYTFTDKSLENFFFIELIKEIFPNAKVINCKRNALSSIVSIFQTNLIFQGWTHNLEHIFKYFDIYYRIIENFKKNFPNFIYELEYEK
;
A
#
# COMPACT_ATOMS: atom_id res chain seq x y z
N LYS A 1 13.06 8.32 30.21
CA LYS A 1 11.90 7.36 30.18
C LYS A 1 10.56 8.05 30.51
N ASN A 2 10.52 8.96 31.49
CA ASN A 2 9.28 9.67 31.87
C ASN A 2 8.68 10.51 30.75
N ASP A 3 9.50 11.23 29.97
CA ASP A 3 9.02 12.14 28.91
C ASP A 3 8.33 11.38 27.75
N TYR A 4 8.88 10.27 27.31
CA TYR A 4 8.29 9.43 26.26
C TYR A 4 6.91 8.88 26.68
N THR A 5 6.82 8.34 27.88
CA THR A 5 5.56 7.80 28.41
C THR A 5 4.51 8.89 28.56
N THR A 6 4.88 10.07 29.02
CA THR A 6 3.98 11.20 29.17
C THR A 6 3.44 11.68 27.82
N LYS A 7 4.30 11.87 26.83
CA LYS A 7 3.89 12.27 25.46
C LYS A 7 2.98 11.21 24.82
N LYS A 8 3.30 9.93 24.99
CA LYS A 8 2.47 8.83 24.51
C LYS A 8 1.08 8.85 25.12
N ASN A 9 1.00 9.03 26.45
CA ASN A 9 -0.28 9.14 27.16
C ASN A 9 -1.07 10.37 26.71
N MET A 10 -0.42 11.51 26.46
CA MET A 10 -1.07 12.69 25.91
C MET A 10 -1.67 12.43 24.53
N ALA A 11 -0.94 11.75 23.62
CA ALA A 11 -1.46 11.38 22.33
C ALA A 11 -2.70 10.49 22.43
N TYR A 12 -2.62 9.39 23.17
CA TYR A 12 -3.75 8.46 23.34
C TYR A 12 -4.91 9.09 24.09
N GLY A 13 -4.66 9.92 25.10
CA GLY A 13 -5.68 10.66 25.81
C GLY A 13 -6.50 11.56 24.89
N ASN A 14 -5.84 12.28 24.00
CA ASN A 14 -6.52 13.11 23.01
C ASN A 14 -7.35 12.26 22.01
N TYR A 15 -6.87 11.11 21.54
CA TYR A 15 -7.68 10.21 20.71
C TYR A 15 -8.91 9.65 21.45
N LEU A 16 -8.81 9.38 22.75
CA LEU A 16 -9.96 8.96 23.55
C LEU A 16 -10.98 10.08 23.72
N LEU A 17 -10.52 11.31 23.98
CA LEU A 17 -11.39 12.50 24.05
C LEU A 17 -12.07 12.77 22.71
N ALA A 18 -11.35 12.66 21.59
CA ALA A 18 -11.94 12.77 20.26
C ALA A 18 -13.08 11.76 20.06
N LYS A 19 -12.86 10.49 20.43
CA LYS A 19 -13.92 9.47 20.38
C LYS A 19 -15.13 9.80 21.24
N TYR A 20 -14.90 10.37 22.41
CA TYR A 20 -15.95 10.79 23.30
C TYR A 20 -16.79 11.93 22.74
N GLU A 21 -16.14 12.96 22.21
CA GLU A 21 -16.83 14.09 21.59
C GLU A 21 -17.61 13.68 20.33
N ARG A 22 -17.06 12.74 19.51
CA ARG A 22 -17.81 12.15 18.38
C ARG A 22 -19.12 11.50 18.82
N LYS A 23 -19.12 10.77 19.95
CA LYS A 23 -20.35 10.14 20.48
C LYS A 23 -21.41 11.16 20.91
N LYS A 24 -20.98 12.39 21.20
CA LYS A 24 -21.86 13.51 21.51
C LYS A 24 -22.22 14.35 20.27
N GLU A 25 -21.73 13.94 19.08
CA GLU A 25 -21.90 14.68 17.84
C GLU A 25 -21.24 16.06 17.85
N ASN A 26 -20.28 16.28 18.76
CA ASN A 26 -19.49 17.50 18.85
C ASN A 26 -18.26 17.41 17.96
N TYR A 27 -18.47 17.55 16.65
CA TYR A 27 -17.45 17.29 15.63
C TYR A 27 -16.30 18.30 15.63
N GLU A 28 -16.54 19.54 16.09
CA GLU A 28 -15.49 20.57 16.21
C GLU A 28 -14.48 20.17 17.28
N GLU A 29 -14.95 19.80 18.47
CA GLU A 29 -14.06 19.35 19.56
C GLU A 29 -13.43 18.00 19.24
N GLU A 30 -14.14 17.08 18.57
CA GLU A 30 -13.53 15.86 18.05
C GLU A 30 -12.31 16.19 17.20
N PHE A 31 -12.46 17.10 16.23
CA PHE A 31 -11.39 17.49 15.33
C PHE A 31 -10.22 18.14 16.05
N ASN A 32 -10.49 19.02 17.00
CA ASN A 32 -9.48 19.67 17.84
C ASN A 32 -8.65 18.64 18.64
N TYR A 33 -9.30 17.63 19.22
CA TYR A 33 -8.60 16.56 19.93
C TYR A 33 -7.82 15.64 18.98
N LEU A 34 -8.34 15.36 17.79
CA LEU A 34 -7.60 14.58 16.78
C LEU A 34 -6.30 15.30 16.39
N ILE A 35 -6.35 16.60 16.09
CA ILE A 35 -5.16 17.40 15.77
C ILE A 35 -4.11 17.29 16.89
N LYS A 36 -4.53 17.48 18.15
CA LYS A 36 -3.63 17.37 19.30
C LYS A 36 -3.04 15.97 19.44
N GLY A 37 -3.87 14.94 19.27
CA GLY A 37 -3.43 13.54 19.33
C GLY A 37 -2.39 13.22 18.27
N HIS A 38 -2.64 13.59 17.02
CA HIS A 38 -1.71 13.41 15.91
C HIS A 38 -0.41 14.17 16.09
N LEU A 39 -0.48 15.41 16.54
CA LEU A 39 0.70 16.25 16.81
C LEU A 39 1.61 15.60 17.86
N HIS A 40 1.04 15.20 19.00
CA HIS A 40 1.80 14.54 20.06
C HIS A 40 2.40 13.22 19.60
N TYR A 41 1.66 12.42 18.82
CA TYR A 41 2.16 11.15 18.32
C TYR A 41 3.26 11.33 17.27
N PHE A 42 3.11 12.30 16.39
CA PHE A 42 4.12 12.64 15.40
C PHE A 42 5.44 13.08 16.05
N GLU A 43 5.38 13.98 17.01
CA GLU A 43 6.59 14.44 17.74
C GLU A 43 7.27 13.32 18.53
N LEU A 44 6.52 12.33 19.00
CA LEU A 44 7.06 11.17 19.68
C LEU A 44 7.94 10.30 18.75
N GLU A 45 7.53 10.15 17.49
CA GLU A 45 8.18 9.28 16.50
C GLU A 45 8.82 10.08 15.35
N LYS A 46 9.09 11.37 15.58
CA LYS A 46 9.45 12.38 14.55
C LYS A 46 10.51 11.91 13.57
N GLU A 47 11.65 11.44 14.04
CA GLU A 47 12.75 11.03 13.16
C GLU A 47 12.37 9.84 12.26
N LYS A 48 11.64 8.88 12.81
CA LYS A 48 11.14 7.72 12.08
C LYS A 48 10.12 8.17 11.02
N PHE A 49 9.17 9.01 11.41
CA PHE A 49 8.13 9.49 10.51
C PHE A 49 8.66 10.40 9.41
N MET A 50 9.64 11.25 9.69
CA MET A 50 10.28 12.07 8.65
C MET A 50 11.00 11.22 7.60
N ARG A 51 11.68 10.12 8.00
CA ARG A 51 12.27 9.18 7.04
C ARG A 51 11.20 8.47 6.20
N GLN A 52 10.09 8.06 6.81
CA GLN A 52 8.96 7.46 6.09
C GLN A 52 8.34 8.44 5.09
N ILE A 53 8.07 9.68 5.51
CA ILE A 53 7.49 10.74 4.67
C ILE A 53 8.37 10.99 3.44
N LYS A 54 9.69 11.08 3.63
CA LYS A 54 10.63 11.20 2.51
C LYS A 54 10.54 10.00 1.56
N HIS A 55 10.45 8.79 2.10
CA HIS A 55 10.28 7.58 1.27
C HIS A 55 8.97 7.64 0.46
N TRP A 56 7.85 7.93 1.11
CA TRP A 56 6.53 7.96 0.47
C TRP A 56 6.35 9.07 -0.56
N PHE A 57 6.95 10.23 -0.37
CA PHE A 57 6.68 11.41 -1.20
C PHE A 57 7.79 11.78 -2.18
N ASP A 58 9.02 11.35 -1.92
CA ASP A 58 10.16 11.69 -2.78
C ASP A 58 10.72 10.46 -3.51
N VAL A 59 10.72 9.28 -2.88
CA VAL A 59 11.30 8.07 -3.47
C VAL A 59 10.28 7.30 -4.30
N LEU A 60 9.19 6.84 -3.66
CA LEU A 60 8.20 5.97 -4.30
C LEU A 60 7.54 6.58 -5.56
N PRO A 61 7.14 7.86 -5.60
CA PRO A 61 6.54 8.43 -6.82
C PRO A 61 7.47 8.47 -8.04
N ASN A 62 8.77 8.35 -7.80
CA ASN A 62 9.80 8.36 -8.85
C ASN A 62 10.40 6.97 -9.11
N ILE A 63 9.91 5.94 -8.45
CA ILE A 63 10.55 4.62 -8.46
C ILE A 63 10.63 4.01 -9.86
N ASN A 64 9.59 4.15 -10.66
CA ASN A 64 9.54 3.60 -12.02
C ASN A 64 10.60 4.22 -12.94
N LYS A 65 11.03 5.45 -12.69
CA LYS A 65 12.12 6.10 -13.41
C LYS A 65 13.50 5.54 -13.07
N LEU A 66 13.63 4.92 -11.90
CA LEU A 66 14.87 4.35 -11.38
C LEU A 66 15.03 2.86 -11.72
N ILE A 67 13.92 2.19 -12.06
CA ILE A 67 13.93 0.77 -12.41
C ILE A 67 14.25 0.61 -13.88
N ASN A 68 15.34 -0.11 -14.18
CA ASN A 68 15.65 -0.58 -15.51
C ASN A 68 15.70 -2.11 -15.52
N LEU A 69 14.72 -2.72 -16.20
CA LEU A 69 14.60 -4.16 -16.33
C LEU A 69 15.36 -4.64 -17.56
N ASN A 70 16.44 -5.38 -17.35
CA ASN A 70 17.18 -6.02 -18.41
C ASN A 70 16.56 -7.39 -18.74
N LYS A 71 16.28 -7.63 -20.03
CA LYS A 71 15.95 -8.96 -20.53
C LYS A 71 17.25 -9.78 -20.60
N SER A 72 17.30 -10.93 -19.97
CA SER A 72 18.41 -11.86 -20.19
C SER A 72 18.28 -12.49 -21.58
N ASN A 73 19.35 -12.48 -22.37
CA ASN A 73 19.43 -13.21 -23.65
C ASN A 73 19.61 -14.73 -23.46
N GLY A 74 19.32 -15.26 -22.28
CA GLY A 74 19.45 -16.68 -21.98
C GLY A 74 18.13 -17.41 -22.07
N ASN A 75 18.06 -18.46 -22.87
CA ASN A 75 17.02 -19.48 -22.79
C ASN A 75 17.11 -20.19 -21.43
N ILE A 76 16.62 -19.53 -20.37
CA ILE A 76 16.32 -20.24 -19.14
C ILE A 76 15.00 -20.97 -19.43
N ASN A 77 15.06 -22.29 -19.56
CA ASN A 77 13.91 -23.17 -19.50
C ASN A 77 13.25 -22.96 -18.12
N SER A 78 12.60 -21.82 -17.96
CA SER A 78 11.71 -21.58 -16.84
C SER A 78 10.52 -22.51 -17.09
N ASN A 79 10.37 -23.54 -16.27
CA ASN A 79 9.06 -24.11 -16.02
C ASN A 79 8.17 -22.91 -15.66
N ASN A 80 7.45 -22.43 -16.64
CA ASN A 80 6.66 -21.20 -16.58
C ASN A 80 5.44 -21.45 -15.70
N HIS A 81 5.64 -21.57 -14.39
CA HIS A 81 4.54 -21.39 -13.44
C HIS A 81 4.04 -19.97 -13.61
N GLN A 82 2.99 -19.81 -14.40
CA GLN A 82 2.35 -18.51 -14.61
C GLN A 82 1.57 -18.15 -13.36
N ILE A 83 2.23 -17.52 -12.39
CA ILE A 83 1.49 -16.94 -11.28
C ILE A 83 0.57 -15.83 -11.79
N LYS A 84 -0.65 -15.82 -11.26
CA LYS A 84 -1.71 -14.89 -11.62
C LYS A 84 -2.16 -14.11 -10.37
N PRO A 85 -1.31 -13.24 -9.82
CA PRO A 85 -1.68 -12.47 -8.65
C PRO A 85 -2.81 -11.53 -8.95
N ILE A 86 -3.69 -11.33 -7.95
CA ILE A 86 -4.73 -10.30 -7.94
C ILE A 86 -4.26 -9.23 -6.97
N PHE A 87 -3.73 -8.14 -7.50
CA PHE A 87 -3.33 -7.00 -6.70
C PHE A 87 -4.54 -6.13 -6.38
N ILE A 88 -4.72 -5.82 -5.10
CA ILE A 88 -5.76 -4.91 -4.63
C ILE A 88 -5.06 -3.64 -4.17
N ILE A 89 -5.31 -2.54 -4.88
CA ILE A 89 -4.70 -1.24 -4.65
C ILE A 89 -5.76 -0.20 -4.28
N GLY A 90 -5.32 0.92 -3.76
CA GLY A 90 -6.19 2.02 -3.38
C GLY A 90 -5.57 2.90 -2.31
N VAL A 91 -6.39 3.74 -1.71
CA VAL A 91 -5.99 4.51 -0.53
C VAL A 91 -6.40 3.78 0.75
N PRO A 92 -5.73 3.97 1.90
CA PRO A 92 -6.22 3.41 3.16
C PRO A 92 -7.67 3.80 3.42
N ARG A 93 -8.43 2.90 4.04
CA ARG A 93 -9.86 3.08 4.37
C ARG A 93 -10.81 3.09 3.18
N CYS A 94 -10.40 2.61 2.02
CA CYS A 94 -11.26 2.48 0.82
C CYS A 94 -12.15 1.23 0.79
N GLY A 95 -12.14 0.38 1.83
CA GLY A 95 -12.92 -0.86 1.87
C GLY A 95 -12.22 -2.09 1.29
N SER A 96 -10.93 -2.00 1.00
CA SER A 96 -10.12 -3.05 0.38
C SER A 96 -10.17 -4.41 1.08
N THR A 97 -10.29 -4.45 2.41
CA THR A 97 -10.39 -5.71 3.17
C THR A 97 -11.66 -6.49 2.84
N LEU A 98 -12.81 -5.81 2.66
CA LEU A 98 -14.04 -6.46 2.23
C LEU A 98 -13.91 -6.97 0.80
N ILE A 99 -13.38 -6.12 -0.09
CA ILE A 99 -13.17 -6.46 -1.50
C ILE A 99 -12.27 -7.68 -1.64
N GLU A 100 -11.17 -7.75 -0.86
CA GLU A 100 -10.29 -8.91 -0.86
C GLU A 100 -11.01 -10.18 -0.44
N LYS A 101 -11.77 -10.14 0.67
CA LYS A 101 -12.54 -11.30 1.15
C LYS A 101 -13.57 -11.77 0.13
N VAL A 102 -14.30 -10.85 -0.50
CA VAL A 102 -15.27 -11.18 -1.56
C VAL A 102 -14.56 -11.81 -2.76
N THR A 103 -13.44 -11.21 -3.20
CA THR A 103 -12.64 -11.74 -4.31
C THR A 103 -12.11 -13.14 -4.02
N ALA A 104 -11.63 -13.37 -2.80
CA ALA A 104 -11.07 -14.66 -2.40
C ALA A 104 -12.11 -15.74 -2.13
N SER A 105 -13.35 -15.38 -1.78
CA SER A 105 -14.45 -16.29 -1.49
C SER A 105 -15.20 -16.80 -2.74
N GLY A 106 -14.73 -16.48 -3.94
CA GLY A 106 -15.28 -16.95 -5.19
C GLY A 106 -15.26 -18.49 -5.32
N VAL A 107 -15.73 -19.01 -6.46
CA VAL A 107 -15.92 -20.47 -6.70
C VAL A 107 -14.67 -21.31 -6.39
N ASN A 108 -13.50 -20.76 -6.57
CA ASN A 108 -12.21 -21.47 -6.43
C ASN A 108 -11.41 -21.00 -5.21
N HIS A 109 -11.99 -20.57 -4.14
CA HIS A 109 -11.28 -20.14 -2.93
C HIS A 109 -9.77 -19.93 -3.10
N ILE A 110 -9.35 -18.70 -3.32
CA ILE A 110 -7.94 -18.37 -3.54
C ILE A 110 -7.27 -17.91 -2.24
N PRO A 111 -5.96 -18.16 -2.05
CA PRO A 111 -5.22 -17.68 -0.88
C PRO A 111 -5.30 -16.16 -0.72
N ILE A 112 -5.54 -15.72 0.51
CA ILE A 112 -5.61 -14.30 0.89
C ILE A 112 -4.23 -13.85 1.35
N GLY A 113 -3.66 -12.87 0.66
CA GLY A 113 -2.34 -12.34 0.97
C GLY A 113 -2.35 -11.25 2.03
N GLU A 114 -3.45 -10.53 2.15
CA GLU A 114 -3.53 -9.31 2.94
C GLU A 114 -2.43 -8.30 2.53
N GLU A 115 -1.88 -7.58 3.48
CA GLU A 115 -0.79 -6.61 3.26
C GLU A 115 0.56 -7.34 3.29
N THR A 116 0.97 -7.96 2.16
CA THR A 116 2.23 -8.72 2.10
C THR A 116 3.45 -7.82 2.25
N GLY A 117 3.40 -6.61 1.69
CA GLY A 117 4.51 -5.67 1.59
C GLY A 117 5.72 -6.23 0.83
N ILE A 118 5.54 -7.29 0.02
CA ILE A 118 6.65 -7.98 -0.64
C ILE A 118 7.32 -7.09 -1.65
N LEU A 119 6.57 -6.42 -2.54
CA LEU A 119 7.15 -5.55 -3.56
C LEU A 119 7.96 -4.41 -2.93
N ASP A 120 7.38 -3.71 -1.96
CA ASP A 120 8.06 -2.60 -1.28
C ASP A 120 9.36 -3.06 -0.61
N LYS A 121 9.33 -4.18 0.12
CA LYS A 121 10.54 -4.76 0.75
C LYS A 121 11.65 -5.05 -0.26
N PHE A 122 11.32 -5.71 -1.37
CA PHE A 122 12.30 -6.06 -2.38
C PHE A 122 12.86 -4.83 -3.06
N ILE A 123 12.02 -3.85 -3.38
CA ILE A 123 12.45 -2.58 -3.98
C ILE A 123 13.36 -1.81 -3.03
N ILE A 124 13.01 -1.69 -1.74
CA ILE A 124 13.87 -1.06 -0.75
C ILE A 124 15.24 -1.75 -0.68
N GLN A 125 15.28 -3.09 -0.67
CA GLN A 125 16.55 -3.83 -0.67
C GLN A 125 17.37 -3.57 -1.93
N LYS A 126 16.74 -3.50 -3.11
CA LYS A 126 17.43 -3.18 -4.37
C LYS A 126 17.95 -1.74 -4.41
N ILE A 127 17.21 -0.79 -3.82
CA ILE A 127 17.67 0.61 -3.63
C ILE A 127 18.95 0.62 -2.77
N GLN A 128 18.89 -0.03 -1.62
CA GLN A 128 20.04 -0.08 -0.68
C GLN A 128 21.29 -0.70 -1.32
N LYS A 129 21.10 -1.71 -2.17
CA LYS A 129 22.19 -2.39 -2.89
C LYS A 129 22.57 -1.69 -4.20
N LYS A 130 21.95 -0.56 -4.56
CA LYS A 130 22.15 0.17 -5.82
C LYS A 130 21.94 -0.70 -7.09
N GLN A 131 20.97 -1.63 -7.03
CA GLN A 131 20.73 -2.63 -8.08
C GLN A 131 19.55 -2.30 -9.00
N LEU A 132 18.82 -1.19 -8.79
CA LEU A 132 17.63 -0.85 -9.58
C LEU A 132 17.91 -0.57 -11.05
N LEU A 133 19.07 0.00 -11.36
CA LEU A 133 19.45 0.36 -12.74
C LEU A 133 19.76 -0.85 -13.62
N ASN A 134 20.02 -2.03 -13.03
CA ASN A 134 20.37 -3.26 -13.75
C ASN A 134 19.63 -4.46 -13.16
N LEU A 135 18.31 -4.36 -13.07
CA LEU A 135 17.49 -5.41 -12.51
C LEU A 135 17.23 -6.49 -13.58
N ASN A 136 17.74 -7.70 -13.37
CA ASN A 136 17.42 -8.82 -14.24
C ASN A 136 15.97 -9.26 -13.99
N LYS A 137 15.13 -9.17 -15.02
CA LYS A 137 13.69 -9.41 -14.94
C LYS A 137 13.35 -10.82 -14.44
N GLU A 138 14.00 -11.85 -15.00
CA GLU A 138 13.69 -13.24 -14.64
C GLU A 138 14.13 -13.58 -13.22
N ASN A 139 15.31 -13.12 -12.82
CA ASN A 139 15.78 -13.30 -11.44
C ASN A 139 14.86 -12.61 -10.44
N PHE A 140 14.44 -11.38 -10.74
CA PHE A 140 13.54 -10.63 -9.87
C PHE A 140 12.16 -11.29 -9.78
N LYS A 141 11.64 -11.79 -10.90
CA LYS A 141 10.39 -12.57 -10.93
C LYS A 141 10.51 -13.83 -10.06
N MET A 142 11.64 -14.53 -10.11
CA MET A 142 11.89 -15.72 -9.29
C MET A 142 12.02 -15.36 -7.80
N GLU A 143 12.70 -14.27 -7.46
CA GLU A 143 12.78 -13.79 -6.08
C GLU A 143 11.37 -13.51 -5.52
N LEU A 144 10.51 -12.83 -6.28
CA LEU A 144 9.13 -12.56 -5.89
C LEU A 144 8.29 -13.85 -5.78
N PHE A 145 8.42 -14.76 -6.73
CA PHE A 145 7.77 -16.07 -6.68
C PHE A 145 8.11 -16.81 -5.38
N ASN A 146 9.39 -16.90 -5.05
CA ASN A 146 9.82 -17.55 -3.82
C ASN A 146 9.30 -16.85 -2.57
N ALA A 147 9.24 -15.52 -2.57
CA ALA A 147 8.70 -14.75 -1.44
C ALA A 147 7.20 -15.03 -1.23
N TYR A 148 6.39 -15.05 -2.29
CA TYR A 148 4.98 -15.42 -2.20
C TYR A 148 4.78 -16.90 -1.80
N LYS A 149 5.62 -17.81 -2.30
CA LYS A 149 5.62 -19.22 -1.88
C LYS A 149 5.94 -19.37 -0.39
N HIS A 150 6.95 -18.66 0.12
CA HIS A 150 7.27 -18.64 1.55
C HIS A 150 6.16 -18.06 2.43
N LYS A 151 5.34 -17.18 1.89
CA LYS A 151 4.13 -16.67 2.56
C LYS A 151 2.97 -17.67 2.54
N GLY A 152 3.10 -18.81 1.87
CA GLY A 152 2.04 -19.80 1.72
C GLY A 152 0.96 -19.39 0.71
N LEU A 153 1.23 -18.42 -0.16
CA LEU A 153 0.26 -17.93 -1.16
C LEU A 153 0.32 -18.70 -2.48
N ILE A 154 1.37 -19.50 -2.69
CA ILE A 154 1.57 -20.32 -3.88
C ILE A 154 1.61 -21.78 -3.45
N GLU A 155 0.56 -22.52 -3.80
CA GLU A 155 0.45 -23.95 -3.58
C GLU A 155 0.67 -24.71 -4.90
N GLU A 156 1.35 -25.86 -4.85
CA GLU A 156 1.71 -26.64 -6.05
C GLU A 156 0.51 -27.21 -6.82
N LYS A 157 -0.67 -27.22 -6.20
CA LYS A 157 -1.91 -27.78 -6.78
C LYS A 157 -2.88 -26.70 -7.30
N SER A 158 -2.57 -25.41 -7.15
CA SER A 158 -3.46 -24.32 -7.53
C SER A 158 -3.03 -23.71 -8.87
N ASP A 159 -3.92 -22.95 -9.49
CA ASP A 159 -3.64 -22.11 -10.67
C ASP A 159 -2.68 -20.94 -10.36
N TYR A 160 -1.95 -21.00 -9.23
CA TYR A 160 -1.06 -19.96 -8.73
C TYR A 160 -1.71 -18.55 -8.65
N THR A 161 -3.03 -18.55 -8.38
CA THR A 161 -3.82 -17.33 -8.18
C THR A 161 -3.95 -17.05 -6.68
N PHE A 162 -3.67 -15.84 -6.27
CA PHE A 162 -3.78 -15.36 -4.87
C PHE A 162 -4.01 -13.85 -4.84
N THR A 163 -4.42 -13.30 -3.70
CA THR A 163 -4.52 -11.85 -3.53
C THR A 163 -3.28 -11.26 -2.88
N ASP A 164 -2.94 -10.02 -3.22
CA ASP A 164 -2.00 -9.15 -2.51
C ASP A 164 -2.64 -7.77 -2.37
N LYS A 165 -3.06 -7.44 -1.15
CA LYS A 165 -3.74 -6.19 -0.81
C LYS A 165 -2.80 -5.17 -0.20
N SER A 166 -1.54 -5.15 -0.59
CA SER A 166 -0.64 -4.05 -0.25
C SER A 166 -1.06 -2.83 -1.06
N LEU A 167 -1.78 -1.90 -0.41
CA LEU A 167 -2.42 -0.77 -1.11
C LEU A 167 -1.40 0.10 -1.84
N GLU A 168 -0.20 0.24 -1.30
CA GLU A 168 0.95 0.94 -1.87
C GLU A 168 1.48 0.34 -3.18
N ASN A 169 1.05 -0.86 -3.56
CA ASN A 169 1.42 -1.47 -4.83
C ASN A 169 1.08 -0.61 -6.06
N PHE A 170 0.22 0.41 -5.91
CA PHE A 170 -0.01 1.37 -6.98
C PHE A 170 1.25 2.14 -7.40
N PHE A 171 2.23 2.34 -6.53
CA PHE A 171 3.52 2.91 -6.90
C PHE A 171 4.31 2.02 -7.87
N PHE A 172 4.07 0.72 -7.81
CA PHE A 172 4.79 -0.30 -8.59
C PHE A 172 3.96 -0.84 -9.77
N ILE A 173 2.88 -0.17 -10.16
CA ILE A 173 1.92 -0.72 -11.13
C ILE A 173 2.52 -0.99 -12.51
N GLU A 174 3.48 -0.19 -12.96
CA GLU A 174 4.22 -0.41 -14.20
C GLU A 174 5.11 -1.66 -14.09
N LEU A 175 5.80 -1.80 -12.95
CA LEU A 175 6.61 -2.97 -12.63
C LEU A 175 5.75 -4.24 -12.53
N ILE A 176 4.59 -4.16 -11.87
CA ILE A 176 3.63 -5.26 -11.79
C ILE A 176 3.22 -5.72 -13.18
N LYS A 177 2.86 -4.81 -14.06
CA LYS A 177 2.49 -5.12 -15.44
C LYS A 177 3.61 -5.80 -16.21
N GLU A 178 4.84 -5.34 -16.01
CA GLU A 178 6.02 -5.88 -16.71
C GLU A 178 6.41 -7.27 -16.18
N ILE A 179 6.38 -7.49 -14.85
CA ILE A 179 6.79 -8.77 -14.23
C ILE A 179 5.65 -9.81 -14.27
N PHE A 180 4.41 -9.39 -14.09
CA PHE A 180 3.22 -10.24 -14.05
C PHE A 180 2.20 -9.82 -15.11
N PRO A 181 2.45 -10.08 -16.39
CA PRO A 181 1.56 -9.61 -17.47
C PRO A 181 0.13 -10.17 -17.39
N ASN A 182 -0.04 -11.31 -16.69
CA ASN A 182 -1.34 -11.93 -16.46
C ASN A 182 -1.97 -11.56 -15.10
N ALA A 183 -1.37 -10.66 -14.34
CA ALA A 183 -1.94 -10.17 -13.09
C ALA A 183 -3.27 -9.44 -13.36
N LYS A 184 -4.15 -9.50 -12.36
CA LYS A 184 -5.33 -8.63 -12.29
C LYS A 184 -5.06 -7.54 -11.25
N VAL A 185 -5.52 -6.34 -11.54
CA VAL A 185 -5.41 -5.23 -10.59
C VAL A 185 -6.80 -4.68 -10.33
N ILE A 186 -7.21 -4.73 -9.07
CA ILE A 186 -8.46 -4.13 -8.58
C ILE A 186 -8.10 -2.84 -7.87
N ASN A 187 -8.60 -1.73 -8.38
CA ASN A 187 -8.46 -0.42 -7.75
C ASN A 187 -9.71 -0.10 -6.94
N CYS A 188 -9.56 -0.17 -5.61
CA CYS A 188 -10.65 0.11 -4.69
C CYS A 188 -10.85 1.61 -4.54
N LYS A 189 -12.00 2.10 -4.97
CA LYS A 189 -12.40 3.50 -4.87
C LYS A 189 -13.44 3.69 -3.77
N ARG A 190 -13.31 4.78 -3.06
CA ARG A 190 -14.29 5.29 -2.12
C ARG A 190 -14.30 6.82 -2.23
N ASN A 191 -15.38 7.45 -1.76
CA ASN A 191 -15.39 8.91 -1.63
C ASN A 191 -14.13 9.40 -0.90
N ALA A 192 -13.39 10.30 -1.53
CA ALA A 192 -12.09 10.77 -1.04
C ALA A 192 -12.19 11.39 0.36
N LEU A 193 -13.21 12.24 0.58
CA LEU A 193 -13.42 12.88 1.87
C LEU A 193 -13.71 11.85 2.96
N SER A 194 -14.57 10.86 2.68
CA SER A 194 -14.88 9.76 3.61
C SER A 194 -13.62 8.98 4.00
N SER A 195 -12.73 8.72 3.04
CA SER A 195 -11.45 8.03 3.30
C SER A 195 -10.50 8.91 4.11
N ILE A 196 -10.35 10.20 3.77
CA ILE A 196 -9.49 11.17 4.48
C ILE A 196 -9.94 11.30 5.94
N VAL A 197 -11.23 11.53 6.16
CA VAL A 197 -11.79 11.61 7.53
C VAL A 197 -11.52 10.30 8.29
N SER A 198 -11.79 9.15 7.66
CA SER A 198 -11.55 7.85 8.30
C SER A 198 -10.08 7.58 8.61
N ILE A 199 -9.14 8.02 7.75
CA ILE A 199 -7.70 7.95 8.03
C ILE A 199 -7.36 8.80 9.25
N PHE A 200 -7.82 10.06 9.27
CA PHE A 200 -7.51 11.00 10.35
C PHE A 200 -8.16 10.60 11.68
N GLN A 201 -9.33 9.98 11.64
CA GLN A 201 -9.99 9.42 12.83
C GLN A 201 -9.33 8.13 13.35
N THR A 202 -8.44 7.52 12.56
CA THR A 202 -7.77 6.27 12.92
C THR A 202 -6.29 6.53 13.17
N ASN A 203 -5.81 6.22 14.37
CA ASN A 203 -4.37 6.31 14.65
C ASN A 203 -3.62 5.19 13.94
N LEU A 204 -3.15 5.45 12.71
CA LEU A 204 -2.34 4.52 11.92
C LEU A 204 -0.86 4.65 12.34
N ILE A 205 -0.53 4.04 13.46
CA ILE A 205 0.75 4.19 14.19
C ILE A 205 2.03 3.87 13.41
N PHE A 206 1.89 3.19 12.27
CA PHE A 206 3.04 2.81 11.43
C PHE A 206 3.23 3.69 10.19
N GLN A 207 2.32 4.64 9.94
CA GLN A 207 2.32 5.47 8.73
C GLN A 207 2.44 6.96 9.08
N GLY A 208 3.67 7.48 9.11
CA GLY A 208 3.96 8.85 9.55
C GLY A 208 3.21 9.94 8.79
N TRP A 209 2.90 9.73 7.51
CA TRP A 209 2.16 10.70 6.70
C TRP A 209 0.69 10.86 7.11
N THR A 210 0.10 9.90 7.84
CA THR A 210 -1.31 9.96 8.26
C THR A 210 -1.55 10.88 9.46
N HIS A 211 -0.48 11.37 10.08
CA HIS A 211 -0.56 12.27 11.25
C HIS A 211 -0.61 13.75 10.89
N ASN A 212 -0.67 14.10 9.61
CA ASN A 212 -0.78 15.48 9.14
C ASN A 212 -1.73 15.53 7.93
N LEU A 213 -2.70 16.41 7.94
CA LEU A 213 -3.71 16.53 6.88
C LEU A 213 -3.09 16.89 5.53
N GLU A 214 -2.10 17.78 5.49
CA GLU A 214 -1.42 18.15 4.24
C GLU A 214 -0.71 16.94 3.62
N HIS A 215 -0.12 16.08 4.45
CA HIS A 215 0.48 14.83 3.98
C HIS A 215 -0.57 13.84 3.48
N ILE A 216 -1.74 13.77 4.13
CA ILE A 216 -2.85 12.94 3.64
C ILE A 216 -3.31 13.44 2.27
N PHE A 217 -3.55 14.74 2.10
CA PHE A 217 -3.92 15.31 0.79
C PHE A 217 -2.84 15.05 -0.27
N LYS A 218 -1.57 15.24 0.07
CA LYS A 218 -0.45 14.97 -0.84
C LYS A 218 -0.40 13.50 -1.27
N TYR A 219 -0.68 12.56 -0.34
CA TYR A 219 -0.75 11.13 -0.66
C TYR A 219 -1.86 10.83 -1.68
N PHE A 220 -3.04 11.41 -1.49
CA PHE A 220 -4.16 11.27 -2.42
C PHE A 220 -3.85 11.85 -3.80
N ASP A 221 -3.25 13.03 -3.85
CA ASP A 221 -2.82 13.66 -5.13
C ASP A 221 -1.84 12.76 -5.89
N ILE A 222 -0.83 12.22 -5.21
CA ILE A 222 0.13 11.30 -5.79
C ILE A 222 -0.56 10.04 -6.31
N TYR A 223 -1.45 9.45 -5.50
CA TYR A 223 -2.20 8.26 -5.88
C TYR A 223 -3.03 8.50 -7.15
N TYR A 224 -3.85 9.55 -7.18
CA TYR A 224 -4.67 9.85 -8.36
C TYR A 224 -3.81 10.10 -9.60
N ARG A 225 -2.75 10.88 -9.47
CA ARG A 225 -1.84 11.17 -10.58
C ARG A 225 -1.20 9.91 -11.16
N ILE A 226 -0.73 9.00 -10.32
CA ILE A 226 -0.13 7.73 -10.78
C ILE A 226 -1.16 6.87 -11.49
N ILE A 227 -2.33 6.67 -10.89
CA ILE A 227 -3.39 5.83 -11.47
C ILE A 227 -3.89 6.40 -12.79
N GLU A 228 -4.18 7.69 -12.87
CA GLU A 228 -4.65 8.33 -14.10
C GLU A 228 -3.60 8.28 -15.22
N ASN A 229 -2.33 8.53 -14.90
CA ASN A 229 -1.26 8.41 -15.91
C ASN A 229 -1.12 6.97 -16.42
N PHE A 230 -1.19 5.99 -15.54
CA PHE A 230 -1.12 4.59 -15.93
C PHE A 230 -2.32 4.19 -16.82
N LYS A 231 -3.53 4.57 -16.44
CA LYS A 231 -4.74 4.26 -17.20
C LYS A 231 -4.76 4.85 -18.61
N LYS A 232 -4.17 6.03 -18.82
CA LYS A 232 -4.03 6.62 -20.17
C LYS A 232 -3.30 5.69 -21.13
N ASN A 233 -2.27 4.98 -20.64
CA ASN A 233 -1.47 4.07 -21.43
C ASN A 233 -2.02 2.63 -21.45
N PHE A 234 -2.72 2.21 -20.41
CA PHE A 234 -3.18 0.83 -20.19
C PHE A 234 -4.61 0.79 -19.62
N PRO A 235 -5.62 1.24 -20.39
CA PRO A 235 -6.99 1.44 -19.87
C PRO A 235 -7.67 0.17 -19.35
N ASN A 236 -7.28 -1.01 -19.85
CA ASN A 236 -7.92 -2.29 -19.52
C ASN A 236 -7.14 -3.12 -18.50
N PHE A 237 -6.05 -2.59 -17.92
CA PHE A 237 -5.25 -3.35 -16.95
C PHE A 237 -5.77 -3.25 -15.53
N ILE A 238 -6.44 -2.14 -15.20
CA ILE A 238 -6.99 -1.89 -13.88
C ILE A 238 -8.51 -2.01 -13.92
N TYR A 239 -9.08 -2.84 -13.05
CA TYR A 239 -10.51 -2.88 -12.79
C TYR A 239 -10.84 -1.94 -11.63
N GLU A 240 -11.67 -0.93 -11.89
CA GLU A 240 -12.12 0.00 -10.84
C GLU A 240 -13.36 -0.52 -10.15
N LEU A 241 -13.32 -0.57 -8.81
CA LEU A 241 -14.43 -1.00 -7.99
C LEU A 241 -14.76 0.09 -6.96
N GLU A 242 -15.98 0.61 -7.04
CA GLU A 242 -16.49 1.62 -6.11
C GLU A 242 -17.16 0.95 -4.91
N TYR A 243 -16.64 1.20 -3.71
CA TYR A 243 -17.08 0.57 -2.46
C TYR A 243 -18.52 0.96 -2.07
N GLU A 244 -18.96 2.14 -2.45
CA GLU A 244 -20.26 2.73 -2.04
C GLU A 244 -21.38 2.53 -3.09
N LYS A 245 -21.12 1.76 -4.12
CA LYS A 245 -22.09 1.31 -5.14
C LYS A 245 -22.26 -0.20 -5.08
#